data_c848209925e8223fa3e37b3d4a0075a4
#
_entry.id   c848209925e8223fa3e37b3d4a0075a4
#
_cell.length_a   1.000
_cell.length_b   1.000
_cell.length_c   1.000
_cell.angle_alpha   90.00
_cell.angle_beta   90.00
_cell.angle_gamma   90.00
#
_symmetry.space_group_name_H-M   'P 1'
#
loop_
_entity.id
_entity.type
_entity.pdbx_description
1 polymer ?
#
loop_
_entity_poly.entity_id
_entity_poly.type
_entity_poly.pdbx_seq_one_letter_code
_entity_poly.pdbx_strand_id
1 'polypeptide(L)'
;MITPVVSKSAQIEYPESDGKPMAESEIHLLQLLALVFVLRTFFEHAQDVYVGGNMMMYYVEGEPTEVVAPDVFIVRGVSKHLRRVYKIWEEGKGPDVVIELSSRSTRIQDLREKRALYEELGVQEFYIFDPLGEYLQPPLRAHRLVDGVYEITNGTQVYSQVLGLELRVQGDTLRLFDPKRGEYLLTPPELADENQALDERVETLENENARLRAELERLQRAQNQG
;
A
#
# COMPACT_ATOMS: atom_id res chain seq x y z
N MET A 1 -58.36 -13.10 13.21
CA MET A 1 -57.08 -13.46 12.59
C MET A 1 -56.11 -12.30 12.83
N ILE A 2 -55.12 -12.48 13.70
CA ILE A 2 -54.12 -11.48 14.01
C ILE A 2 -52.94 -11.78 13.07
N THR A 3 -52.71 -10.89 12.12
CA THR A 3 -51.55 -10.98 11.21
C THR A 3 -50.29 -10.68 12.03
N PRO A 4 -49.26 -11.53 12.05
CA PRO A 4 -48.05 -11.24 12.77
C PRO A 4 -47.33 -10.07 12.07
N VAL A 5 -47.08 -9.00 12.82
CA VAL A 5 -46.18 -7.92 12.40
C VAL A 5 -44.77 -8.49 12.39
N VAL A 6 -44.27 -8.83 11.20
CA VAL A 6 -42.83 -9.16 11.03
C VAL A 6 -42.06 -7.86 11.23
N SER A 7 -41.48 -7.73 12.40
CA SER A 7 -40.48 -6.69 12.69
C SER A 7 -39.32 -6.89 11.69
N LYS A 8 -39.17 -5.99 10.73
CA LYS A 8 -37.91 -5.88 9.97
C LYS A 8 -36.83 -5.59 11.00
N SER A 9 -35.93 -6.54 11.24
CA SER A 9 -34.68 -6.24 11.93
C SER A 9 -34.04 -5.07 11.20
N ALA A 10 -33.80 -3.98 11.91
CA ALA A 10 -33.11 -2.83 11.33
C ALA A 10 -31.74 -3.34 10.81
N GLN A 11 -31.52 -3.23 9.51
CA GLN A 11 -30.26 -3.59 8.90
C GLN A 11 -29.22 -2.59 9.42
N ILE A 12 -28.19 -3.08 10.09
CA ILE A 12 -27.10 -2.24 10.60
C ILE A 12 -26.34 -1.69 9.40
N GLU A 13 -26.23 -0.36 9.34
CA GLU A 13 -25.49 0.34 8.30
C GLU A 13 -24.05 0.57 8.76
N TYR A 14 -23.08 0.29 7.88
CA TYR A 14 -21.66 0.54 8.08
C TYR A 14 -21.21 1.64 7.11
N PRO A 15 -21.12 2.91 7.58
CA PRO A 15 -20.77 4.05 6.73
C PRO A 15 -19.40 3.93 6.06
N GLU A 16 -19.27 4.50 4.85
CA GLU A 16 -18.00 4.55 4.11
C GLU A 16 -17.13 5.75 4.49
N SER A 17 -17.67 6.66 5.30
CA SER A 17 -17.02 7.89 5.77
C SER A 17 -17.53 8.24 7.16
N ASP A 18 -16.67 8.83 7.96
CA ASP A 18 -17.03 9.39 9.28
C ASP A 18 -17.72 10.77 9.18
N GLY A 19 -17.95 11.25 7.96
CA GLY A 19 -18.58 12.56 7.68
C GLY A 19 -17.70 13.77 7.99
N LYS A 20 -16.44 13.57 8.37
CA LYS A 20 -15.48 14.65 8.59
C LYS A 20 -14.73 14.99 7.30
N PRO A 21 -14.36 16.27 7.09
CA PRO A 21 -13.47 16.61 5.99
C PRO A 21 -12.12 15.88 6.11
N MET A 22 -11.66 15.24 5.05
CA MET A 22 -10.28 14.77 4.95
C MET A 22 -9.38 15.97 4.66
N ALA A 23 -8.91 16.65 5.72
CA ALA A 23 -7.93 17.72 5.61
C ALA A 23 -6.55 17.18 5.98
N GLU A 24 -5.87 16.57 5.00
CA GLU A 24 -4.51 16.10 5.12
C GLU A 24 -3.53 17.09 4.47
N SER A 25 -2.27 17.08 4.91
CA SER A 25 -1.24 17.86 4.21
C SER A 25 -0.94 17.22 2.84
N GLU A 26 -0.49 18.02 1.89
CA GLU A 26 -0.10 17.51 0.56
C GLU A 26 0.96 16.41 0.66
N ILE A 27 1.94 16.57 1.57
CA ILE A 27 2.98 15.57 1.83
C ILE A 27 2.36 14.24 2.28
N HIS A 28 1.39 14.27 3.20
CA HIS A 28 0.69 13.08 3.69
C HIS A 28 -0.05 12.40 2.53
N LEU A 29 -0.84 13.15 1.78
CA LEU A 29 -1.62 12.62 0.64
C LEU A 29 -0.72 11.98 -0.41
N LEU A 30 0.35 12.66 -0.84
CA LEU A 30 1.28 12.14 -1.85
C LEU A 30 2.00 10.89 -1.37
N GLN A 31 2.41 10.85 -0.09
CA GLN A 31 3.07 9.69 0.51
C GLN A 31 2.11 8.49 0.59
N LEU A 32 0.86 8.70 1.00
CA LEU A 32 -0.18 7.67 1.05
C LEU A 32 -0.42 7.08 -0.34
N LEU A 33 -0.66 7.93 -1.33
CA LEU A 33 -0.90 7.50 -2.72
C LEU A 33 0.28 6.72 -3.29
N ALA A 34 1.51 7.18 -3.04
CA ALA A 34 2.73 6.50 -3.47
C ALA A 34 2.84 5.11 -2.85
N LEU A 35 2.66 4.97 -1.53
CA LEU A 35 2.74 3.68 -0.84
C LEU A 35 1.68 2.68 -1.33
N VAL A 36 0.43 3.13 -1.46
CA VAL A 36 -0.66 2.27 -1.97
C VAL A 36 -0.36 1.81 -3.39
N PHE A 37 0.06 2.71 -4.27
CA PHE A 37 0.41 2.38 -5.65
C PHE A 37 1.55 1.37 -5.73
N VAL A 38 2.67 1.68 -5.07
CA VAL A 38 3.89 0.86 -5.10
C VAL A 38 3.61 -0.55 -4.57
N LEU A 39 2.88 -0.68 -3.46
CA LEU A 39 2.53 -1.98 -2.88
C LEU A 39 1.54 -2.76 -3.77
N ARG A 40 0.56 -2.08 -4.37
CA ARG A 40 -0.37 -2.74 -5.32
C ARG A 40 0.36 -3.26 -6.54
N THR A 41 1.30 -2.50 -7.09
CA THR A 41 2.14 -2.90 -8.23
C THR A 41 3.06 -4.06 -7.83
N PHE A 42 3.71 -3.98 -6.68
CA PHE A 42 4.58 -5.05 -6.19
C PHE A 42 3.86 -6.38 -6.01
N PHE A 43 2.63 -6.34 -5.46
CA PHE A 43 1.80 -7.53 -5.27
C PHE A 43 0.84 -7.80 -6.44
N GLU A 44 1.04 -7.21 -7.62
CA GLU A 44 0.11 -7.37 -8.76
C GLU A 44 -0.15 -8.84 -9.11
N HIS A 45 0.86 -9.66 -9.11
CA HIS A 45 0.75 -11.08 -9.47
C HIS A 45 0.36 -12.01 -8.29
N ALA A 46 0.39 -11.52 -7.05
CA ALA A 46 -0.07 -12.30 -5.90
C ALA A 46 -1.61 -12.21 -5.80
N GLN A 47 -2.31 -13.30 -6.05
CA GLN A 47 -3.79 -13.31 -6.13
C GLN A 47 -4.47 -13.17 -4.77
N ASP A 48 -3.76 -13.47 -3.70
CA ASP A 48 -4.21 -13.53 -2.31
C ASP A 48 -3.64 -12.42 -1.42
N VAL A 49 -3.15 -11.32 -2.00
CA VAL A 49 -2.66 -10.16 -1.24
C VAL A 49 -3.47 -8.94 -1.60
N TYR A 50 -4.20 -8.41 -0.65
CA TYR A 50 -4.98 -7.17 -0.78
C TYR A 50 -4.22 -6.00 -0.16
N VAL A 51 -4.15 -4.89 -0.88
CA VAL A 51 -3.60 -3.61 -0.41
C VAL A 51 -4.71 -2.58 -0.40
N GLY A 52 -5.08 -2.12 0.80
CA GLY A 52 -6.04 -1.06 1.03
C GLY A 52 -5.37 0.22 1.53
N GLY A 53 -6.07 1.33 1.43
CA GLY A 53 -5.61 2.60 1.99
C GLY A 53 -6.76 3.54 2.24
N ASN A 54 -6.71 4.26 3.37
CA ASN A 54 -7.66 5.28 3.80
C ASN A 54 -9.12 4.82 3.67
N MET A 55 -9.41 3.63 4.18
CA MET A 55 -10.71 2.96 4.08
C MET A 55 -11.20 2.59 5.47
N MET A 56 -12.50 2.78 5.70
CA MET A 56 -13.15 2.35 6.95
C MET A 56 -13.01 0.84 7.13
N MET A 57 -12.34 0.43 8.22
CA MET A 57 -12.17 -0.95 8.64
C MET A 57 -12.97 -1.19 9.93
N TYR A 58 -14.02 -1.97 9.82
CA TYR A 58 -14.87 -2.37 10.93
C TYR A 58 -14.34 -3.67 11.52
N TYR A 59 -14.15 -3.70 12.85
CA TYR A 59 -13.53 -4.84 13.52
C TYR A 59 -14.44 -5.58 14.50
N VAL A 60 -15.65 -5.05 14.80
CA VAL A 60 -16.68 -5.72 15.60
C VAL A 60 -18.01 -5.76 14.84
N GLU A 61 -18.52 -6.97 14.58
CA GLU A 61 -19.83 -7.14 13.95
C GLU A 61 -20.95 -6.62 14.86
N GLY A 62 -21.88 -5.86 14.29
CA GLY A 62 -22.99 -5.28 15.04
C GLY A 62 -22.72 -3.91 15.65
N GLU A 63 -21.46 -3.47 15.70
CA GLU A 63 -21.01 -2.22 16.34
C GLU A 63 -20.38 -1.25 15.33
N PRO A 64 -21.18 -0.41 14.65
CA PRO A 64 -20.66 0.50 13.60
C PRO A 64 -19.72 1.60 14.13
N THR A 65 -19.64 1.78 15.45
CA THR A 65 -18.70 2.70 16.10
C THR A 65 -17.30 2.11 16.26
N GLU A 66 -17.19 0.78 16.22
CA GLU A 66 -15.94 0.04 16.31
C GLU A 66 -15.28 -0.01 14.93
N VAL A 67 -14.65 1.11 14.56
CA VAL A 67 -14.09 1.37 13.24
C VAL A 67 -12.77 2.12 13.33
N VAL A 68 -11.84 1.81 12.43
CA VAL A 68 -10.58 2.53 12.21
C VAL A 68 -10.36 2.73 10.72
N ALA A 69 -9.67 3.78 10.32
CA ALA A 69 -9.26 4.00 8.93
C ALA A 69 -7.72 4.03 8.89
N PRO A 70 -7.06 2.90 8.59
CA PRO A 70 -5.62 2.87 8.41
C PRO A 70 -5.20 3.61 7.14
N ASP A 71 -4.10 4.36 7.18
CA ASP A 71 -3.59 5.04 5.99
C ASP A 71 -3.22 4.04 4.89
N VAL A 72 -2.45 2.99 5.22
CA VAL A 72 -2.14 1.88 4.32
C VAL A 72 -2.21 0.57 5.09
N PHE A 73 -2.85 -0.45 4.52
CA PHE A 73 -2.87 -1.78 5.13
C PHE A 73 -2.80 -2.90 4.10
N ILE A 74 -2.19 -4.00 4.51
CA ILE A 74 -1.98 -5.17 3.68
C ILE A 74 -2.57 -6.39 4.37
N VAL A 75 -3.37 -7.16 3.62
CA VAL A 75 -3.97 -8.40 4.08
C VAL A 75 -3.57 -9.53 3.15
N ARG A 76 -3.00 -10.60 3.69
CA ARG A 76 -2.62 -11.80 2.96
C ARG A 76 -3.68 -12.89 3.17
N GLY A 77 -3.90 -13.69 2.14
CA GLY A 77 -4.88 -14.78 2.18
C GLY A 77 -6.33 -14.33 1.90
N VAL A 78 -6.52 -13.12 1.36
CA VAL A 78 -7.83 -12.62 0.95
C VAL A 78 -7.84 -12.22 -0.52
N SER A 79 -9.02 -12.24 -1.15
CA SER A 79 -9.17 -11.89 -2.55
C SER A 79 -8.97 -10.38 -2.82
N LYS A 80 -8.61 -10.03 -4.07
CA LYS A 80 -8.31 -8.65 -4.50
C LYS A 80 -9.53 -7.84 -4.98
N HIS A 81 -10.76 -8.27 -4.73
CA HIS A 81 -11.91 -7.49 -5.17
C HIS A 81 -11.94 -6.08 -4.55
N LEU A 82 -12.58 -5.15 -5.22
CA LEU A 82 -12.78 -3.79 -4.71
C LEU A 82 -13.78 -3.78 -3.57
N ARG A 83 -13.48 -3.04 -2.52
CA ARG A 83 -14.30 -2.90 -1.31
C ARG A 83 -14.69 -1.45 -1.08
N ARG A 84 -15.89 -1.24 -0.56
CA ARG A 84 -16.33 0.07 -0.09
C ARG A 84 -15.89 0.32 1.35
N VAL A 85 -15.95 -0.72 2.16
CA VAL A 85 -15.44 -0.79 3.54
C VAL A 85 -14.77 -2.15 3.74
N TYR A 86 -13.92 -2.29 4.72
CA TYR A 86 -13.32 -3.56 5.11
C TYR A 86 -13.99 -4.04 6.41
N LYS A 87 -14.60 -5.22 6.38
CA LYS A 87 -15.23 -5.82 7.56
C LYS A 87 -14.50 -7.10 7.91
N ILE A 88 -13.81 -7.11 9.03
CA ILE A 88 -12.93 -8.24 9.43
C ILE A 88 -13.67 -9.57 9.46
N TRP A 89 -14.92 -9.59 9.91
CA TRP A 89 -15.73 -10.83 9.99
C TRP A 89 -16.20 -11.35 8.62
N GLU A 90 -16.42 -10.46 7.63
CA GLU A 90 -16.79 -10.88 6.27
C GLU A 90 -15.56 -11.39 5.49
N GLU A 91 -14.40 -10.81 5.74
CA GLU A 91 -13.13 -11.16 5.07
C GLU A 91 -12.41 -12.33 5.78
N GLY A 92 -12.79 -12.65 7.01
CA GLY A 92 -12.24 -13.75 7.81
C GLY A 92 -10.95 -13.42 8.56
N LYS A 93 -10.35 -12.23 8.32
CA LYS A 93 -9.16 -11.77 9.07
C LYS A 93 -8.94 -10.26 8.95
N GLY A 94 -8.17 -9.72 9.91
CA GLY A 94 -7.63 -8.37 9.91
C GLY A 94 -6.35 -8.23 9.08
N PRO A 95 -5.75 -7.03 9.05
CA PRO A 95 -4.52 -6.77 8.31
C PRO A 95 -3.31 -7.49 8.93
N ASP A 96 -2.39 -7.91 8.07
CA ASP A 96 -1.09 -8.43 8.49
C ASP A 96 -0.09 -7.28 8.73
N VAL A 97 -0.19 -6.22 7.93
CA VAL A 97 0.66 -5.03 8.03
C VAL A 97 -0.19 -3.77 7.96
N VAL A 98 0.14 -2.79 8.81
CA VAL A 98 -0.41 -1.44 8.77
C VAL A 98 0.74 -0.43 8.73
N ILE A 99 0.60 0.61 7.90
CA ILE A 99 1.51 1.76 7.85
C ILE A 99 0.66 3.02 8.07
N GLU A 100 0.98 3.78 9.11
CA GLU A 100 0.38 5.07 9.43
C GLU A 100 1.36 6.19 9.16
N LEU A 101 0.85 7.26 8.60
CA LEU A 101 1.59 8.49 8.35
C LEU A 101 1.23 9.50 9.45
N SER A 102 2.22 9.90 10.24
CA SER A 102 1.98 10.86 11.32
C SER A 102 1.74 12.26 10.77
N SER A 103 0.69 12.93 11.26
CA SER A 103 0.38 14.32 10.96
C SER A 103 0.09 15.12 12.23
N ARG A 104 0.01 16.47 12.11
CA ARG A 104 -0.33 17.35 13.25
C ARG A 104 -1.68 17.03 13.89
N SER A 105 -2.63 16.53 13.10
CA SER A 105 -3.99 16.24 13.53
C SER A 105 -4.12 14.89 14.24
N THR A 106 -3.25 13.92 13.92
CA THR A 106 -3.28 12.54 14.44
C THR A 106 -2.30 12.30 15.60
N ARG A 107 -2.23 13.23 16.55
CA ARG A 107 -1.25 13.24 17.65
C ARG A 107 -1.24 11.98 18.51
N ILE A 108 -0.15 11.87 19.27
CA ILE A 108 0.29 10.88 20.28
C ILE A 108 -0.82 10.02 20.92
N GLN A 109 -2.02 10.56 21.14
CA GLN A 109 -3.13 9.82 21.70
C GLN A 109 -3.73 8.85 20.66
N ASP A 110 -3.96 9.31 19.45
CA ASP A 110 -4.43 8.50 18.32
C ASP A 110 -3.45 7.34 18.00
N LEU A 111 -2.16 7.63 17.97
CA LEU A 111 -1.14 6.60 17.75
C LEU A 111 -1.06 5.57 18.89
N ARG A 112 -1.37 5.95 20.12
CA ARG A 112 -1.43 5.01 21.25
C ARG A 112 -2.67 4.13 21.18
N GLU A 113 -3.82 4.70 20.88
CA GLU A 113 -5.08 3.99 20.73
C GLU A 113 -5.03 3.02 19.53
N LYS A 114 -4.56 3.49 18.38
CA LYS A 114 -4.34 2.64 17.21
C LYS A 114 -3.32 1.52 17.47
N ARG A 115 -2.23 1.81 18.19
CA ARG A 115 -1.26 0.79 18.56
C ARG A 115 -1.91 -0.34 19.39
N ALA A 116 -2.67 0.01 20.42
CA ALA A 116 -3.33 -0.96 21.28
C ALA A 116 -4.37 -1.78 20.48
N LEU A 117 -5.14 -1.12 19.62
CA LEU A 117 -6.09 -1.77 18.74
C LEU A 117 -5.41 -2.74 17.76
N TYR A 118 -4.35 -2.32 17.09
CA TYR A 118 -3.64 -3.20 16.14
C TYR A 118 -2.95 -4.37 16.82
N GLU A 119 -2.47 -4.19 18.05
CA GLU A 119 -1.94 -5.27 18.88
C GLU A 119 -3.03 -6.29 19.22
N GLU A 120 -4.23 -5.83 19.62
CA GLU A 120 -5.40 -6.68 19.92
C GLU A 120 -5.92 -7.39 18.66
N LEU A 121 -5.95 -6.72 17.51
CA LEU A 121 -6.35 -7.30 16.22
C LEU A 121 -5.32 -8.29 15.66
N GLY A 122 -4.15 -8.42 16.28
CA GLY A 122 -3.10 -9.35 15.85
C GLY A 122 -2.36 -8.90 14.59
N VAL A 123 -2.29 -7.60 14.32
CA VAL A 123 -1.50 -7.05 13.21
C VAL A 123 -0.03 -7.38 13.45
N GLN A 124 0.58 -8.15 12.54
CA GLN A 124 1.93 -8.68 12.72
C GLN A 124 3.00 -7.59 12.72
N GLU A 125 2.83 -6.58 11.84
CA GLU A 125 3.75 -5.46 11.74
C GLU A 125 2.99 -4.15 11.60
N PHE A 126 3.28 -3.18 12.47
CA PHE A 126 2.69 -1.86 12.45
C PHE A 126 3.79 -0.80 12.38
N TYR A 127 3.72 0.06 11.37
CA TYR A 127 4.71 1.10 11.10
C TYR A 127 4.10 2.48 11.27
N ILE A 128 4.87 3.40 11.86
CA ILE A 128 4.54 4.81 11.94
C ILE A 128 5.67 5.59 11.28
N PHE A 129 5.34 6.36 10.27
CA PHE A 129 6.27 7.26 9.60
C PHE A 129 5.89 8.72 9.84
N ASP A 130 6.85 9.54 10.23
CA ASP A 130 6.72 10.97 10.44
C ASP A 130 7.49 11.73 9.36
N PRO A 131 6.82 12.13 8.25
CA PRO A 131 7.50 12.77 7.11
C PRO A 131 8.23 14.05 7.47
N LEU A 132 7.71 14.80 8.42
CA LEU A 132 8.26 16.09 8.82
C LEU A 132 9.24 15.98 10.00
N GLY A 133 9.37 14.81 10.64
CA GLY A 133 10.23 14.62 11.81
C GLY A 133 9.82 15.46 13.01
N GLU A 134 8.54 15.85 13.09
CA GLU A 134 8.03 16.72 14.17
C GLU A 134 7.75 15.94 15.47
N TYR A 135 7.50 14.64 15.38
CA TYR A 135 6.99 13.82 16.48
C TYR A 135 7.84 12.58 16.77
N LEU A 136 8.54 12.06 15.75
CA LEU A 136 9.38 10.89 15.88
C LEU A 136 10.84 11.20 15.51
N GLN A 137 11.75 10.80 16.39
CA GLN A 137 13.19 10.86 16.13
C GLN A 137 13.82 9.51 16.55
N PRO A 138 14.28 8.70 15.60
CA PRO A 138 14.21 8.84 14.14
C PRO A 138 12.77 8.73 13.59
N PRO A 139 12.50 9.19 12.34
CA PRO A 139 11.14 9.42 11.83
C PRO A 139 10.36 8.14 11.48
N LEU A 140 10.97 6.98 11.56
CA LEU A 140 10.30 5.69 11.33
C LEU A 140 10.32 4.85 12.61
N ARG A 141 9.15 4.38 13.01
CA ARG A 141 8.96 3.45 14.12
C ARG A 141 8.27 2.18 13.62
N ALA A 142 8.83 1.04 13.93
CA ALA A 142 8.25 -0.27 13.64
C ALA A 142 7.82 -0.95 14.94
N HIS A 143 6.66 -1.59 14.89
CA HIS A 143 6.14 -2.47 15.92
C HIS A 143 5.99 -3.85 15.28
N ARG A 144 6.61 -4.87 15.89
CA ARG A 144 6.49 -6.26 15.47
C ARG A 144 5.82 -7.05 16.58
N LEU A 145 4.77 -7.77 16.24
CA LEU A 145 4.04 -8.59 17.19
C LEU A 145 4.83 -9.88 17.50
N VAL A 146 5.25 -10.01 18.76
CA VAL A 146 5.97 -11.18 19.27
C VAL A 146 5.24 -11.65 20.52
N ASP A 147 4.80 -12.88 20.54
CA ASP A 147 4.05 -13.47 21.65
C ASP A 147 2.85 -12.61 22.14
N GLY A 148 2.17 -11.95 21.19
CA GLY A 148 1.00 -11.11 21.45
C GLY A 148 1.29 -9.69 21.95
N VAL A 149 2.56 -9.24 21.95
CA VAL A 149 2.98 -7.91 22.38
C VAL A 149 3.89 -7.27 21.34
N TYR A 150 3.75 -5.96 21.11
CA TYR A 150 4.61 -5.24 20.18
C TYR A 150 6.00 -4.97 20.75
N GLU A 151 7.02 -5.56 20.09
CA GLU A 151 8.39 -5.10 20.18
C GLU A 151 8.60 -3.88 19.27
N ILE A 152 9.28 -2.85 19.78
CA ILE A 152 9.44 -1.56 19.11
C ILE A 152 10.88 -1.39 18.64
N THR A 153 11.03 -1.02 17.36
CA THR A 153 12.30 -0.60 16.76
C THR A 153 12.13 0.79 16.14
N ASN A 154 13.06 1.70 16.42
CA ASN A 154 13.10 3.03 15.81
C ASN A 154 14.30 3.10 14.87
N GLY A 155 14.16 3.76 13.73
CA GLY A 155 15.25 3.86 12.75
C GLY A 155 14.90 4.72 11.54
N THR A 156 15.79 4.69 10.58
CA THR A 156 15.57 5.22 9.22
C THR A 156 15.46 4.11 8.18
N GLN A 157 15.68 2.86 8.63
CA GLN A 157 15.59 1.66 7.82
C GLN A 157 15.12 0.50 8.69
N VAL A 158 14.08 -0.21 8.23
CA VAL A 158 13.54 -1.40 8.91
C VAL A 158 13.14 -2.44 7.86
N TYR A 159 13.51 -3.70 8.09
CA TYR A 159 13.07 -4.82 7.25
C TYR A 159 11.72 -5.35 7.72
N SER A 160 10.75 -5.43 6.82
CA SER A 160 9.47 -6.10 7.01
C SER A 160 9.58 -7.57 6.62
N GLN A 161 9.33 -8.45 7.56
CA GLN A 161 9.32 -9.90 7.29
C GLN A 161 8.06 -10.29 6.51
N VAL A 162 6.94 -9.64 6.81
CA VAL A 162 5.65 -9.91 6.16
C VAL A 162 5.67 -9.46 4.69
N LEU A 163 6.20 -8.28 4.41
CA LEU A 163 6.28 -7.76 3.04
C LEU A 163 7.46 -8.36 2.26
N GLY A 164 8.54 -8.75 2.93
CA GLY A 164 9.81 -9.13 2.31
C GLY A 164 10.56 -7.92 1.73
N LEU A 165 10.26 -6.72 2.21
CA LEU A 165 10.78 -5.44 1.76
C LEU A 165 11.44 -4.69 2.91
N GLU A 166 12.30 -3.75 2.60
CA GLU A 166 12.79 -2.77 3.55
C GLU A 166 12.05 -1.44 3.41
N LEU A 167 11.62 -0.88 4.54
CA LEU A 167 11.13 0.47 4.64
C LEU A 167 12.32 1.38 4.91
N ARG A 168 12.61 2.32 4.01
CA ARG A 168 13.77 3.22 4.10
C ARG A 168 13.32 4.67 4.01
N VAL A 169 13.76 5.49 4.96
CA VAL A 169 13.50 6.93 4.96
C VAL A 169 14.50 7.64 4.05
N GLN A 170 14.00 8.42 3.10
CA GLN A 170 14.78 9.28 2.20
C GLN A 170 14.22 10.71 2.27
N GLY A 171 14.87 11.58 3.05
CA GLY A 171 14.35 12.92 3.32
C GLY A 171 13.02 12.87 4.06
N ASP A 172 11.99 13.41 3.47
CA ASP A 172 10.60 13.42 3.95
C ASP A 172 9.73 12.28 3.39
N THR A 173 10.36 11.30 2.74
CA THR A 173 9.68 10.22 2.01
C THR A 173 10.03 8.85 2.60
N LEU A 174 9.03 7.99 2.75
CA LEU A 174 9.20 6.58 3.05
C LEU A 174 9.22 5.79 1.75
N ARG A 175 10.35 5.15 1.44
CA ARG A 175 10.55 4.34 0.25
C ARG A 175 10.58 2.86 0.59
N LEU A 176 10.13 2.04 -0.34
CA LEU A 176 10.20 0.59 -0.25
C LEU A 176 11.35 0.08 -1.14
N PHE A 177 12.22 -0.75 -0.56
CA PHE A 177 13.35 -1.35 -1.24
C PHE A 177 13.20 -2.87 -1.24
N ASP A 178 13.37 -3.49 -2.41
CA ASP A 178 13.40 -4.94 -2.54
C ASP A 178 14.84 -5.46 -2.39
N PRO A 179 15.19 -6.09 -1.26
CA PRO A 179 16.54 -6.59 -1.06
C PRO A 179 16.90 -7.77 -1.96
N LYS A 180 15.91 -8.47 -2.54
CA LYS A 180 16.14 -9.57 -3.48
C LYS A 180 16.55 -9.06 -4.85
N ARG A 181 15.99 -7.94 -5.29
CA ARG A 181 16.32 -7.27 -6.55
C ARG A 181 17.45 -6.27 -6.40
N GLY A 182 17.68 -5.76 -5.19
CA GLY A 182 18.68 -4.72 -4.91
C GLY A 182 18.26 -3.32 -5.39
N GLU A 183 16.95 -3.08 -5.52
CA GLU A 183 16.39 -1.85 -6.08
C GLU A 183 15.22 -1.30 -5.27
N TYR A 184 14.97 0.00 -5.40
CA TYR A 184 13.75 0.62 -4.88
C TYR A 184 12.56 0.29 -5.77
N LEU A 185 11.40 0.07 -5.15
CA LEU A 185 10.16 -0.02 -5.89
C LEU A 185 9.82 1.36 -6.45
N LEU A 186 9.45 1.38 -7.73
CA LEU A 186 9.22 2.63 -8.46
C LEU A 186 7.91 3.29 -8.03
N THR A 187 7.99 4.58 -7.80
CA THR A 187 6.81 5.45 -7.64
C THR A 187 6.14 5.71 -8.99
N PRO A 188 4.88 6.21 -9.02
CA PRO A 188 4.20 6.49 -10.29
C PRO A 188 4.98 7.40 -11.24
N PRO A 189 5.60 8.51 -10.81
CA PRO A 189 6.45 9.33 -11.69
C PRO A 189 7.66 8.56 -12.23
N GLU A 190 8.40 7.85 -11.37
CA GLU A 190 9.57 7.07 -11.77
C GLU A 190 9.21 5.97 -12.79
N LEU A 191 8.06 5.31 -12.60
CA LEU A 191 7.57 4.31 -13.56
C LEU A 191 7.19 4.96 -14.90
N ALA A 192 6.63 6.15 -14.90
CA ALA A 192 6.33 6.89 -16.13
C ALA A 192 7.60 7.26 -16.88
N ASP A 193 8.63 7.75 -16.18
CA ASP A 193 9.93 8.09 -16.76
C ASP A 193 10.64 6.86 -17.34
N GLU A 194 10.59 5.72 -16.64
CA GLU A 194 11.16 4.45 -17.14
C GLU A 194 10.44 3.96 -18.40
N ASN A 195 9.10 4.02 -18.43
CA ASN A 195 8.32 3.65 -19.61
C ASN A 195 8.64 4.54 -20.82
N GLN A 196 8.78 5.85 -20.62
CA GLN A 196 9.16 6.77 -21.68
C GLN A 196 10.55 6.42 -22.24
N ALA A 197 11.53 6.15 -21.37
CA ALA A 197 12.88 5.76 -21.79
C ALA A 197 12.89 4.44 -22.56
N LEU A 198 12.02 3.48 -22.16
CA LEU A 198 11.84 2.23 -22.89
C LEU A 198 11.22 2.44 -24.28
N ASP A 199 10.19 3.28 -24.39
CA ASP A 199 9.56 3.59 -25.69
C ASP A 199 10.55 4.23 -26.65
N GLU A 200 11.37 5.21 -26.21
CA GLU A 200 12.43 5.82 -27.01
C GLU A 200 13.48 4.79 -27.45
N ARG A 201 13.78 3.82 -26.59
CA ARG A 201 14.72 2.74 -26.91
C ARG A 201 14.15 1.78 -27.96
N VAL A 202 12.85 1.43 -27.83
CA VAL A 202 12.14 0.59 -28.80
C VAL A 202 12.15 1.25 -30.17
N GLU A 203 11.80 2.53 -30.28
CA GLU A 203 11.82 3.29 -31.53
C GLU A 203 13.22 3.30 -32.17
N THR A 204 14.25 3.51 -31.35
CA THR A 204 15.65 3.48 -31.82
C THR A 204 16.02 2.11 -32.43
N LEU A 205 15.66 1.02 -31.72
CA LEU A 205 15.95 -0.34 -32.17
C LEU A 205 15.14 -0.72 -33.41
N GLU A 206 13.90 -0.28 -33.55
CA GLU A 206 13.08 -0.48 -34.74
C GLU A 206 13.69 0.21 -35.97
N ASN A 207 14.14 1.45 -35.83
CA ASN A 207 14.81 2.20 -36.86
C ASN A 207 16.14 1.53 -37.29
N GLU A 208 16.94 1.05 -36.34
CA GLU A 208 18.18 0.31 -36.61
C GLU A 208 17.89 -1.02 -37.35
N ASN A 209 16.87 -1.78 -36.90
CA ASN A 209 16.44 -2.99 -37.57
C ASN A 209 15.97 -2.75 -39.00
N ALA A 210 15.20 -1.70 -39.25
CA ALA A 210 14.76 -1.33 -40.60
C ALA A 210 15.95 -1.03 -41.52
N ARG A 211 16.95 -0.27 -41.01
CA ARG A 211 18.18 0.03 -41.72
C ARG A 211 18.97 -1.24 -42.06
N LEU A 212 19.21 -2.11 -41.10
CA LEU A 212 19.95 -3.34 -41.28
C LEU A 212 19.25 -4.30 -42.29
N ARG A 213 17.92 -4.38 -42.25
CA ARG A 213 17.14 -5.16 -43.22
C ARG A 213 17.30 -4.63 -44.65
N ALA A 214 17.23 -3.28 -44.82
CA ALA A 214 17.42 -2.67 -46.12
C ALA A 214 18.85 -2.89 -46.65
N GLU A 215 19.87 -2.85 -45.80
CA GLU A 215 21.25 -3.13 -46.17
C GLU A 215 21.45 -4.59 -46.54
N LEU A 216 20.86 -5.56 -45.82
CA LEU A 216 20.86 -6.98 -46.14
C LEU A 216 20.24 -7.23 -47.54
N GLU A 217 19.08 -6.65 -47.80
CA GLU A 217 18.41 -6.79 -49.12
C GLU A 217 19.31 -6.21 -50.25
N ARG A 218 19.96 -5.11 -49.99
CA ARG A 218 20.89 -4.52 -50.99
C ARG A 218 22.08 -5.45 -51.29
N LEU A 219 22.68 -6.03 -50.26
CA LEU A 219 23.79 -6.97 -50.40
C LEU A 219 23.38 -8.27 -51.13
N GLN A 220 22.22 -8.80 -50.79
CA GLN A 220 21.67 -9.99 -51.45
C GLN A 220 21.39 -9.74 -52.94
N ARG A 221 20.84 -8.59 -53.30
CA ARG A 221 20.64 -8.19 -54.70
C ARG A 221 21.97 -8.04 -55.45
N ALA A 222 22.99 -7.50 -54.80
CA ALA A 222 24.33 -7.36 -55.41
C ALA A 222 25.00 -8.73 -55.65
N GLN A 223 24.85 -9.69 -54.76
CA GLN A 223 25.37 -11.05 -54.92
C GLN A 223 24.67 -11.85 -56.02
N ASN A 224 23.37 -11.61 -56.26
CA ASN A 224 22.60 -12.32 -57.27
C ASN A 224 22.78 -11.73 -58.71
N GLN A 225 23.49 -10.60 -58.87
CA GLN A 225 23.74 -9.95 -60.16
C GLN A 225 25.21 -10.10 -60.67
N GLY A 226 26.07 -10.72 -59.88
CA GLY A 226 27.46 -11.05 -60.25
C GLY A 226 27.65 -12.54 -60.49
#